data_a57ba60c8b7f9ca942ad89cc577e199d
#
_entry.id   a57ba60c8b7f9ca942ad89cc577e199d
#
_cell.length_a   1.000
_cell.length_b   1.000
_cell.length_c   1.000
_cell.angle_alpha   90.00
_cell.angle_beta   90.00
_cell.angle_gamma   90.00
#
_symmetry.space_group_name_H-M   'P 1'
#
loop_
_entity.id
_entity.type
_entity.pdbx_description
1 polymer ?
#
loop_
_entity_poly.entity_id
_entity_poly.type
_entity_poly.pdbx_seq_one_letter_code
_entity_poly.pdbx_strand_id
1 'polypeptide(L)'
;MKNRLLAGLNAPQAQACIHVEGPLLVLAGAGSGKTKTLTTRLAYLLACARVPPEQTLTLTFTNKAAHEMRERANALLRACGHVCTAHPMLTTFHKFGLFFLKQHAHLLGRQNFKLLSPQEAKTLSKEAILKLKPPYIEERVYLGNIFKHISMLKNHQVALHNCYPDVQKAYKIYQELLLKHNFVDLDDLLALPYALLEDVELATYISQRYTFIMVDEYQDTNPLQFKLLQKLCTTHQNLCVVGDDDQSIYGFRGADINNILDFQDQFPQAKVIKLEQNYRSSQDIVQCANTLIKHNTRRHPKTLFSHNPHTNNQRLVFKHFASPHEENTFLTTTILECAKRGVSYGQMAILYRFNMLCKSIEEGLRGAKIPYRVVGGTGFFERAIIKDLLAYFKVIVDPNDDAHLCRIINTPPRGIGATSLEKIKQLSQEHMLSIYQLYKKNLLKGVLAKRTHEMLGKLYTLLQSLASCPNTAVLNTLLQAVPLEARCSEEDLEYIEGLQSMLEDYFQEPQASLAGFLEQSILEDPSLNNDQALSCMSVHAAKGLEFRVVFIVGFEEDFFPYYKADLEEERRLCYVAITRAKEELYLCSAQERMYFNTLQHGLHPSTFLKEARLLLKGC
;
A
#
# COMPACT_ATOMS: atom_id res chain seq x y z
N MET A 1 -0.66 -36.90 3.94
CA MET A 1 -0.81 -35.52 3.50
C MET A 1 -1.29 -34.60 4.64
N LYS A 2 -2.48 -34.78 5.20
CA LYS A 2 -3.05 -33.96 6.31
C LYS A 2 -2.04 -33.73 7.45
N ASN A 3 -1.46 -34.80 8.00
CA ASN A 3 -0.51 -34.69 9.13
C ASN A 3 0.76 -33.89 8.79
N ARG A 4 1.23 -33.93 7.53
CA ARG A 4 2.38 -33.14 7.06
C ARG A 4 2.05 -31.65 6.96
N LEU A 5 0.86 -31.30 6.43
CA LEU A 5 0.42 -29.91 6.33
C LEU A 5 0.20 -29.26 7.69
N LEU A 6 -0.33 -30.01 8.65
CA LEU A 6 -0.64 -29.50 9.99
C LEU A 6 0.56 -29.60 10.95
N ALA A 7 1.67 -30.22 10.53
CA ALA A 7 2.87 -30.31 11.34
C ALA A 7 3.44 -28.90 11.66
N GLY A 8 3.72 -28.65 12.93
CA GLY A 8 4.23 -27.35 13.38
C GLY A 8 3.17 -26.23 13.53
N LEU A 9 1.88 -26.57 13.44
CA LEU A 9 0.79 -25.70 13.87
C LEU A 9 0.39 -26.05 15.31
N ASN A 10 0.01 -25.01 16.08
CA ASN A 10 -0.66 -25.25 17.36
C ASN A 10 -2.13 -25.65 17.14
N ALA A 11 -2.82 -26.08 18.21
CA ALA A 11 -4.18 -26.60 18.12
C ALA A 11 -5.19 -25.59 17.51
N PRO A 12 -5.24 -24.28 17.90
CA PRO A 12 -6.12 -23.30 17.28
C PRO A 12 -5.79 -23.06 15.80
N GLN A 13 -4.50 -22.97 15.43
CA GLN A 13 -4.08 -22.81 14.02
C GLN A 13 -4.52 -24.02 13.19
N ALA A 14 -4.30 -25.25 13.68
CA ALA A 14 -4.73 -26.46 13.01
C ALA A 14 -6.26 -26.51 12.87
N GLN A 15 -7.00 -26.11 13.91
CA GLN A 15 -8.46 -26.03 13.90
C GLN A 15 -8.95 -25.04 12.82
N ALA A 16 -8.32 -23.88 12.68
CA ALA A 16 -8.63 -22.90 11.62
C ALA A 16 -8.36 -23.47 10.22
N CYS A 17 -7.29 -24.25 10.04
CA CYS A 17 -6.97 -24.86 8.75
C CYS A 17 -7.98 -25.93 8.31
N ILE A 18 -8.47 -26.76 9.23
CA ILE A 18 -9.36 -27.89 8.91
C ILE A 18 -10.85 -27.53 8.86
N HIS A 19 -11.24 -26.35 9.30
CA HIS A 19 -12.62 -25.88 9.22
C HIS A 19 -12.92 -25.48 7.76
N VAL A 20 -13.53 -26.36 6.99
CA VAL A 20 -13.71 -26.18 5.54
C VAL A 20 -14.91 -25.29 5.24
N GLU A 21 -16.10 -25.65 5.70
CA GLU A 21 -17.37 -25.02 5.32
C GLU A 21 -17.86 -24.02 6.37
N GLY A 22 -18.61 -23.02 5.89
CA GLY A 22 -19.21 -21.98 6.71
C GLY A 22 -18.27 -20.80 7.02
N PRO A 23 -18.82 -19.72 7.58
CA PRO A 23 -18.05 -18.51 7.89
C PRO A 23 -17.11 -18.76 9.08
N LEU A 24 -15.88 -18.27 8.94
CA LEU A 24 -14.81 -18.43 9.94
C LEU A 24 -14.14 -17.09 10.21
N LEU A 25 -14.17 -16.65 11.46
CA LEU A 25 -13.38 -15.52 11.95
C LEU A 25 -12.17 -16.04 12.73
N VAL A 26 -10.97 -15.74 12.28
CA VAL A 26 -9.72 -16.01 12.98
C VAL A 26 -9.20 -14.71 13.59
N LEU A 27 -9.44 -14.54 14.89
CA LEU A 27 -8.91 -13.43 15.68
C LEU A 27 -7.47 -13.73 16.06
N ALA A 28 -6.53 -13.16 15.32
CA ALA A 28 -5.14 -13.54 15.38
C ALA A 28 -4.27 -12.36 15.81
N GLY A 29 -3.85 -12.34 17.06
CA GLY A 29 -3.00 -11.28 17.60
C GLY A 29 -1.66 -11.12 16.89
N ALA A 30 -0.93 -10.06 17.24
CA ALA A 30 0.40 -9.81 16.66
C ALA A 30 1.32 -11.02 16.84
N GLY A 31 2.05 -11.42 15.79
CA GLY A 31 3.02 -12.51 15.85
C GLY A 31 2.43 -13.92 16.09
N SER A 32 1.10 -14.10 15.96
CA SER A 32 0.44 -15.39 16.21
C SER A 32 0.42 -16.35 15.01
N GLY A 33 1.05 -15.97 13.89
CA GLY A 33 1.14 -16.80 12.70
C GLY A 33 -0.09 -16.71 11.78
N LYS A 34 -0.75 -15.54 11.68
CA LYS A 34 -1.85 -15.24 10.76
C LYS A 34 -1.61 -15.81 9.35
N THR A 35 -0.59 -15.29 8.69
CA THR A 35 -0.23 -15.67 7.32
C THR A 35 0.11 -17.15 7.18
N LYS A 36 0.81 -17.74 8.17
CA LYS A 36 1.10 -19.18 8.20
C LYS A 36 -0.19 -20.00 8.25
N THR A 37 -1.14 -19.60 9.08
CA THR A 37 -2.44 -20.29 9.22
C THR A 37 -3.22 -20.19 7.92
N LEU A 38 -3.31 -19.01 7.31
CA LEU A 38 -4.08 -18.78 6.09
C LEU A 38 -3.47 -19.52 4.88
N THR A 39 -2.15 -19.49 4.72
CA THR A 39 -1.47 -20.23 3.63
C THR A 39 -1.57 -21.74 3.82
N THR A 40 -1.51 -22.24 5.07
CA THR A 40 -1.69 -23.66 5.34
C THR A 40 -3.15 -24.08 5.12
N ARG A 41 -4.13 -23.22 5.46
CA ARG A 41 -5.55 -23.46 5.13
C ARG A 41 -5.77 -23.55 3.63
N LEU A 42 -5.20 -22.64 2.83
CA LEU A 42 -5.27 -22.71 1.36
C LEU A 42 -4.69 -24.06 0.85
N ALA A 43 -3.49 -24.40 1.30
CA ALA A 43 -2.90 -25.70 0.95
C ALA A 43 -3.75 -26.90 1.40
N TYR A 44 -4.42 -26.81 2.55
CA TYR A 44 -5.32 -27.87 3.04
C TYR A 44 -6.58 -27.99 2.16
N LEU A 45 -7.21 -26.86 1.76
CA LEU A 45 -8.35 -26.86 0.85
C LEU A 45 -8.01 -27.55 -0.48
N LEU A 46 -6.86 -27.21 -1.07
CA LEU A 46 -6.43 -27.76 -2.35
C LEU A 46 -6.04 -29.25 -2.25
N ALA A 47 -5.19 -29.61 -1.29
CA ALA A 47 -4.57 -30.92 -1.23
C ALA A 47 -5.39 -31.97 -0.45
N CYS A 48 -6.14 -31.59 0.58
CA CYS A 48 -6.88 -32.50 1.45
C CYS A 48 -8.39 -32.47 1.22
N ALA A 49 -8.98 -31.28 1.11
CA ALA A 49 -10.41 -31.12 0.81
C ALA A 49 -10.68 -31.23 -0.71
N ARG A 50 -9.63 -31.25 -1.56
CA ARG A 50 -9.71 -31.41 -3.01
C ARG A 50 -10.53 -30.32 -3.71
N VAL A 51 -10.52 -29.12 -3.15
CA VAL A 51 -11.16 -27.96 -3.77
C VAL A 51 -10.38 -27.60 -5.04
N PRO A 52 -11.03 -27.41 -6.19
CA PRO A 52 -10.37 -26.92 -7.39
C PRO A 52 -9.71 -25.56 -7.16
N PRO A 53 -8.47 -25.32 -7.60
CA PRO A 53 -7.77 -24.05 -7.38
C PRO A 53 -8.55 -22.83 -7.85
N GLU A 54 -9.24 -22.93 -8.98
CA GLU A 54 -10.07 -21.90 -9.59
C GLU A 54 -11.32 -21.52 -8.76
N GLN A 55 -11.71 -22.35 -7.81
CA GLN A 55 -12.81 -22.08 -6.87
C GLN A 55 -12.34 -21.38 -5.59
N THR A 56 -11.04 -21.09 -5.47
CA THR A 56 -10.49 -20.39 -4.31
C THR A 56 -10.13 -18.95 -4.65
N LEU A 57 -10.51 -18.01 -3.78
CA LEU A 57 -10.12 -16.60 -3.85
C LEU A 57 -9.50 -16.20 -2.51
N THR A 58 -8.25 -15.74 -2.54
CA THR A 58 -7.58 -15.18 -1.35
C THR A 58 -7.25 -13.72 -1.60
N LEU A 59 -7.76 -12.84 -0.74
CA LEU A 59 -7.59 -11.40 -0.83
C LEU A 59 -6.72 -10.87 0.32
N THR A 60 -5.80 -9.99 -0.02
CA THR A 60 -4.92 -9.30 0.94
C THR A 60 -4.77 -7.82 0.57
N PHE A 61 -4.05 -7.04 1.39
CA PHE A 61 -3.91 -5.59 1.18
C PHE A 61 -2.72 -5.20 0.31
N THR A 62 -1.66 -5.99 0.29
CA THR A 62 -0.43 -5.66 -0.46
C THR A 62 -0.03 -6.75 -1.43
N ASN A 63 0.54 -6.37 -2.57
CA ASN A 63 1.03 -7.33 -3.55
C ASN A 63 2.19 -8.16 -3.01
N LYS A 64 3.04 -7.56 -2.16
CA LYS A 64 4.11 -8.29 -1.46
C LYS A 64 3.54 -9.43 -0.61
N ALA A 65 2.50 -9.16 0.20
CA ALA A 65 1.84 -10.20 0.99
C ALA A 65 1.22 -11.27 0.09
N ALA A 66 0.58 -10.87 -1.02
CA ALA A 66 0.02 -11.81 -1.99
C ALA A 66 1.10 -12.73 -2.59
N HIS A 67 2.25 -12.17 -2.98
CA HIS A 67 3.39 -12.93 -3.51
C HIS A 67 3.96 -13.89 -2.46
N GLU A 68 4.28 -13.41 -1.26
CA GLU A 68 4.80 -14.27 -0.18
C GLU A 68 3.84 -15.40 0.19
N MET A 69 2.54 -15.13 0.25
CA MET A 69 1.52 -16.15 0.54
C MET A 69 1.47 -17.20 -0.57
N ARG A 70 1.57 -16.80 -1.83
CA ARG A 70 1.60 -17.71 -2.98
C ARG A 70 2.81 -18.63 -2.91
N GLU A 71 4.00 -18.06 -2.69
CA GLU A 71 5.24 -18.84 -2.57
C GLU A 71 5.19 -19.85 -1.41
N ARG A 72 4.69 -19.41 -0.26
CA ARG A 72 4.52 -20.29 0.91
C ARG A 72 3.51 -21.40 0.67
N ALA A 73 2.36 -21.10 0.04
CA ALA A 73 1.36 -22.10 -0.29
C ALA A 73 1.91 -23.14 -1.30
N ASN A 74 2.62 -22.68 -2.33
CA ASN A 74 3.26 -23.54 -3.31
C ASN A 74 4.35 -24.44 -2.67
N ALA A 75 5.14 -23.89 -1.75
CA ALA A 75 6.15 -24.68 -1.03
C ALA A 75 5.50 -25.77 -0.16
N LEU A 76 4.40 -25.45 0.54
CA LEU A 76 3.64 -26.43 1.33
C LEU A 76 3.05 -27.55 0.47
N LEU A 77 2.46 -27.20 -0.68
CA LEU A 77 1.90 -28.16 -1.63
C LEU A 77 2.97 -29.08 -2.19
N ARG A 78 4.11 -28.53 -2.65
CA ARG A 78 5.26 -29.32 -3.13
C ARG A 78 5.79 -30.25 -2.05
N ALA A 79 5.96 -29.78 -0.81
CA ALA A 79 6.42 -30.61 0.32
C ALA A 79 5.48 -31.78 0.63
N CYS A 80 4.20 -31.64 0.30
CA CYS A 80 3.20 -32.70 0.45
C CYS A 80 3.03 -33.61 -0.78
N GLY A 81 3.82 -33.37 -1.84
CA GLY A 81 3.71 -34.13 -3.09
C GLY A 81 2.46 -33.80 -3.91
N HIS A 82 1.82 -32.65 -3.65
CA HIS A 82 0.66 -32.21 -4.41
C HIS A 82 1.09 -31.24 -5.53
N VAL A 83 0.71 -31.58 -6.77
CA VAL A 83 0.95 -30.72 -7.94
C VAL A 83 -0.39 -30.11 -8.33
N CYS A 84 -0.51 -28.80 -8.26
CA CYS A 84 -1.68 -28.09 -8.75
C CYS A 84 -1.60 -27.97 -10.28
N THR A 85 -2.69 -28.30 -10.96
CA THR A 85 -2.84 -28.13 -12.43
C THR A 85 -3.18 -26.70 -12.83
N ALA A 86 -3.69 -25.91 -11.88
CA ALA A 86 -3.99 -24.49 -12.02
C ALA A 86 -3.52 -23.72 -10.78
N HIS A 87 -3.42 -22.39 -10.88
CA HIS A 87 -3.03 -21.54 -9.76
C HIS A 87 -4.26 -20.98 -9.06
N PRO A 88 -4.33 -21.07 -7.70
CA PRO A 88 -5.38 -20.39 -6.94
C PRO A 88 -5.27 -18.87 -7.11
N MET A 89 -6.40 -18.18 -7.16
CA MET A 89 -6.41 -16.72 -7.21
C MET A 89 -6.03 -16.14 -5.84
N LEU A 90 -4.82 -15.61 -5.74
CA LEU A 90 -4.29 -14.97 -4.55
C LEU A 90 -3.78 -13.59 -4.94
N THR A 91 -4.48 -12.53 -4.50
CA THR A 91 -4.30 -11.17 -5.03
C THR A 91 -4.77 -10.09 -4.05
N THR A 92 -4.61 -8.82 -4.40
CA THR A 92 -5.20 -7.69 -3.65
C THR A 92 -6.63 -7.41 -4.11
N PHE A 93 -7.43 -6.71 -3.27
CA PHE A 93 -8.78 -6.28 -3.64
C PHE A 93 -8.81 -5.49 -4.96
N HIS A 94 -7.92 -4.52 -5.13
CA HIS A 94 -7.85 -3.70 -6.34
C HIS A 94 -7.43 -4.52 -7.58
N LYS A 95 -6.45 -5.41 -7.45
CA LYS A 95 -6.04 -6.27 -8.56
C LYS A 95 -7.14 -7.28 -8.94
N PHE A 96 -7.89 -7.79 -7.96
CA PHE A 96 -9.10 -8.57 -8.21
C PHE A 96 -10.13 -7.76 -8.98
N GLY A 97 -10.41 -6.51 -8.54
CA GLY A 97 -11.34 -5.62 -9.21
C GLY A 97 -10.94 -5.29 -10.65
N LEU A 98 -9.64 -5.03 -10.89
CA LEU A 98 -9.12 -4.82 -12.24
C LEU A 98 -9.33 -6.07 -13.12
N PHE A 99 -9.00 -7.25 -12.61
CA PHE A 99 -9.21 -8.52 -13.32
C PHE A 99 -10.70 -8.75 -13.62
N PHE A 100 -11.56 -8.50 -12.63
CA PHE A 100 -13.01 -8.61 -12.79
C PHE A 100 -13.54 -7.66 -13.87
N LEU A 101 -13.14 -6.39 -13.85
CA LEU A 101 -13.56 -5.40 -14.85
C LEU A 101 -13.04 -5.75 -16.25
N LYS A 102 -11.82 -6.24 -16.39
CA LYS A 102 -11.31 -6.70 -17.71
C LYS A 102 -12.21 -7.78 -18.33
N GLN A 103 -12.86 -8.60 -17.52
CA GLN A 103 -13.78 -9.65 -18.00
C GLN A 103 -15.23 -9.14 -18.22
N HIS A 104 -15.70 -8.22 -17.38
CA HIS A 104 -17.12 -7.88 -17.28
C HIS A 104 -17.46 -6.40 -17.61
N ALA A 105 -16.47 -5.52 -17.87
CA ALA A 105 -16.73 -4.10 -18.17
C ALA A 105 -17.58 -3.87 -19.44
N HIS A 106 -17.68 -4.87 -20.31
CA HIS A 106 -18.60 -4.83 -21.47
C HIS A 106 -20.06 -4.68 -21.05
N LEU A 107 -20.45 -5.18 -19.88
CA LEU A 107 -21.79 -5.01 -19.32
C LEU A 107 -22.09 -3.54 -18.93
N LEU A 108 -21.05 -2.73 -18.72
CA LEU A 108 -21.15 -1.29 -18.47
C LEU A 108 -20.91 -0.45 -19.73
N GLY A 109 -20.72 -1.05 -20.89
CA GLY A 109 -20.31 -0.35 -22.12
C GLY A 109 -18.91 0.25 -22.06
N ARG A 110 -18.05 -0.25 -21.16
CA ARG A 110 -16.70 0.33 -20.86
C ARG A 110 -15.55 -0.62 -21.25
N GLN A 111 -15.67 -1.27 -22.39
CA GLN A 111 -14.58 -2.12 -22.91
C GLN A 111 -13.30 -1.30 -23.14
N ASN A 112 -12.13 -1.92 -22.90
CA ASN A 112 -10.83 -1.30 -23.14
C ASN A 112 -10.65 0.06 -22.40
N PHE A 113 -11.14 0.15 -21.19
CA PHE A 113 -10.93 1.32 -20.34
C PHE A 113 -9.45 1.55 -20.02
N LYS A 114 -9.08 2.82 -19.77
CA LYS A 114 -7.76 3.19 -19.26
C LYS A 114 -7.83 3.40 -17.74
N LEU A 115 -6.92 2.75 -17.02
CA LEU A 115 -6.76 2.96 -15.57
C LEU A 115 -5.95 4.24 -15.33
N LEU A 116 -6.50 5.14 -14.51
CA LEU A 116 -5.86 6.38 -14.11
C LEU A 116 -5.13 6.24 -12.77
N SER A 117 -3.92 6.76 -12.70
CA SER A 117 -3.27 7.04 -11.41
C SER A 117 -4.00 8.17 -10.68
N PRO A 118 -3.86 8.28 -9.34
CA PRO A 118 -4.48 9.35 -8.56
C PRO A 118 -4.13 10.76 -9.07
N GLN A 119 -2.93 10.95 -9.60
CA GLN A 119 -2.49 12.23 -10.13
C GLN A 119 -3.15 12.56 -11.48
N GLU A 120 -3.29 11.57 -12.36
CA GLU A 120 -3.99 11.73 -13.64
C GLU A 120 -5.47 12.05 -13.41
N ALA A 121 -6.11 11.36 -12.47
CA ALA A 121 -7.50 11.59 -12.07
C ALA A 121 -7.73 13.02 -11.58
N LYS A 122 -6.82 13.54 -10.72
CA LYS A 122 -6.85 14.93 -10.27
C LYS A 122 -6.64 15.92 -11.42
N THR A 123 -5.71 15.64 -12.31
CA THR A 123 -5.40 16.51 -13.45
C THR A 123 -6.57 16.62 -14.42
N LEU A 124 -7.23 15.49 -14.72
CA LEU A 124 -8.38 15.42 -15.62
C LEU A 124 -9.51 16.36 -15.22
N SER A 125 -9.81 16.46 -13.94
CA SER A 125 -11.00 17.17 -13.43
C SER A 125 -10.70 18.52 -12.78
N LYS A 126 -9.40 18.88 -12.65
CA LYS A 126 -8.97 20.06 -11.91
C LYS A 126 -9.67 21.34 -12.38
N GLU A 127 -9.63 21.66 -13.67
CA GLU A 127 -10.18 22.92 -14.20
C GLU A 127 -11.70 23.02 -14.02
N ALA A 128 -12.40 21.90 -14.24
CA ALA A 128 -13.84 21.85 -14.09
C ALA A 128 -14.29 22.01 -12.63
N ILE A 129 -13.58 21.36 -11.71
CA ILE A 129 -13.88 21.44 -10.27
C ILE A 129 -13.48 22.80 -9.69
N LEU A 130 -12.39 23.42 -10.16
CA LEU A 130 -11.98 24.74 -9.68
C LEU A 130 -12.99 25.84 -9.97
N LYS A 131 -13.84 25.70 -10.99
CA LYS A 131 -14.93 26.65 -11.26
C LYS A 131 -15.98 26.69 -10.15
N LEU A 132 -16.05 25.65 -9.31
CA LEU A 132 -16.96 25.57 -8.16
C LEU A 132 -16.33 26.15 -6.89
N LYS A 133 -15.02 26.46 -6.91
CA LYS A 133 -14.26 26.85 -5.71
C LYS A 133 -14.71 28.20 -5.15
N PRO A 134 -15.06 28.29 -3.86
CA PRO A 134 -15.27 29.58 -3.20
C PRO A 134 -13.99 30.43 -3.19
N PRO A 135 -14.11 31.77 -3.32
CA PRO A 135 -12.95 32.65 -3.46
C PRO A 135 -12.03 32.69 -2.22
N TYR A 136 -12.55 32.37 -1.05
CA TYR A 136 -11.83 32.42 0.22
C TYR A 136 -11.07 31.12 0.57
N ILE A 137 -11.15 30.07 -0.26
CA ILE A 137 -10.45 28.81 -0.01
C ILE A 137 -9.25 28.71 -0.96
N GLU A 138 -8.09 28.29 -0.41
CA GLU A 138 -6.90 27.99 -1.20
C GLU A 138 -7.16 26.82 -2.16
N GLU A 139 -6.69 26.91 -3.39
CA GLU A 139 -6.90 25.91 -4.45
C GLU A 139 -6.48 24.50 -4.03
N ARG A 140 -5.28 24.38 -3.45
CA ARG A 140 -4.73 23.07 -3.02
C ARG A 140 -5.59 22.42 -1.93
N VAL A 141 -6.06 23.20 -0.97
CA VAL A 141 -6.91 22.73 0.14
C VAL A 141 -8.27 22.32 -0.40
N TYR A 142 -8.86 23.14 -1.27
CA TYR A 142 -10.16 22.86 -1.88
C TYR A 142 -10.13 21.54 -2.68
N LEU A 143 -9.20 21.42 -3.62
CA LEU A 143 -9.06 20.19 -4.42
C LEU A 143 -8.78 18.97 -3.57
N GLY A 144 -7.92 19.10 -2.54
CA GLY A 144 -7.63 18.01 -1.62
C GLY A 144 -8.88 17.50 -0.90
N ASN A 145 -9.72 18.41 -0.41
CA ASN A 145 -10.98 18.08 0.26
C ASN A 145 -11.99 17.45 -0.71
N ILE A 146 -12.15 18.00 -1.91
CA ILE A 146 -13.07 17.47 -2.93
C ILE A 146 -12.68 16.02 -3.29
N PHE A 147 -11.42 15.77 -3.63
CA PHE A 147 -10.98 14.42 -4.01
C PHE A 147 -11.08 13.42 -2.86
N LYS A 148 -10.84 13.86 -1.63
CA LYS A 148 -11.08 13.03 -0.45
C LYS A 148 -12.56 12.62 -0.35
N HIS A 149 -13.49 13.56 -0.50
CA HIS A 149 -14.93 13.26 -0.44
C HIS A 149 -15.39 12.40 -1.62
N ILE A 150 -14.85 12.60 -2.82
CA ILE A 150 -15.14 11.74 -3.98
C ILE A 150 -14.74 10.28 -3.68
N SER A 151 -13.54 10.08 -3.13
CA SER A 151 -13.10 8.74 -2.72
C SER A 151 -14.00 8.15 -1.63
N MET A 152 -14.37 8.93 -0.61
CA MET A 152 -15.30 8.48 0.44
C MET A 152 -16.67 8.08 -0.10
N LEU A 153 -17.20 8.82 -1.09
CA LEU A 153 -18.45 8.50 -1.78
C LEU A 153 -18.36 7.17 -2.54
N LYS A 154 -17.31 7.00 -3.33
CA LYS A 154 -17.09 5.76 -4.10
C LYS A 154 -16.91 4.55 -3.19
N ASN A 155 -16.27 4.71 -2.05
CA ASN A 155 -16.04 3.65 -1.06
C ASN A 155 -17.20 3.45 -0.06
N HIS A 156 -18.36 4.06 -0.31
CA HIS A 156 -19.57 3.96 0.53
C HIS A 156 -19.39 4.37 2.00
N GLN A 157 -18.41 5.23 2.28
CA GLN A 157 -18.17 5.76 3.63
C GLN A 157 -19.14 6.90 3.98
N VAL A 158 -19.60 7.63 2.96
CA VAL A 158 -20.59 8.71 3.10
C VAL A 158 -21.63 8.59 1.99
N ALA A 159 -22.86 9.04 2.26
CA ALA A 159 -23.90 9.11 1.27
C ALA A 159 -23.87 10.48 0.57
N LEU A 160 -24.19 10.50 -0.74
CA LEU A 160 -24.13 11.71 -1.57
C LEU A 160 -24.98 12.86 -1.01
N HIS A 161 -26.16 12.55 -0.47
CA HIS A 161 -27.08 13.55 0.09
C HIS A 161 -26.54 14.21 1.38
N ASN A 162 -25.56 13.60 2.04
CA ASN A 162 -24.90 14.15 3.24
C ASN A 162 -23.70 15.04 2.91
N CYS A 163 -23.35 15.18 1.62
CA CYS A 163 -22.24 16.02 1.19
C CYS A 163 -22.67 17.45 0.89
N TYR A 164 -21.74 18.40 1.01
CA TYR A 164 -21.96 19.78 0.58
C TYR A 164 -22.30 19.85 -0.93
N PRO A 165 -23.10 20.86 -1.35
CA PRO A 165 -23.55 20.98 -2.75
C PRO A 165 -22.43 21.06 -3.80
N ASP A 166 -21.30 21.68 -3.46
CA ASP A 166 -20.12 21.74 -4.33
C ASP A 166 -19.44 20.37 -4.49
N VAL A 167 -19.39 19.56 -3.43
CA VAL A 167 -18.92 18.17 -3.49
C VAL A 167 -19.84 17.33 -4.38
N GLN A 168 -21.15 17.46 -4.24
CA GLN A 168 -22.12 16.73 -5.07
C GLN A 168 -21.97 17.09 -6.55
N LYS A 169 -21.79 18.39 -6.87
CA LYS A 169 -21.56 18.86 -8.24
C LYS A 169 -20.22 18.36 -8.78
N ALA A 170 -19.15 18.48 -7.98
CA ALA A 170 -17.81 18.02 -8.35
C ALA A 170 -17.79 16.49 -8.62
N TYR A 171 -18.49 15.71 -7.80
CA TYR A 171 -18.63 14.27 -7.99
C TYR A 171 -19.29 13.95 -9.34
N LYS A 172 -20.40 14.61 -9.67
CA LYS A 172 -21.08 14.42 -10.96
C LYS A 172 -20.16 14.74 -12.14
N ILE A 173 -19.52 15.92 -12.12
CA ILE A 173 -18.58 16.33 -13.16
C ILE A 173 -17.45 15.30 -13.31
N TYR A 174 -16.92 14.82 -12.20
CA TYR A 174 -15.83 13.85 -12.22
C TYR A 174 -16.28 12.52 -12.85
N GLN A 175 -17.46 12.01 -12.49
CA GLN A 175 -18.02 10.79 -13.08
C GLN A 175 -18.30 10.94 -14.59
N GLU A 176 -18.85 12.08 -15.01
CA GLU A 176 -19.09 12.37 -16.43
C GLU A 176 -17.77 12.39 -17.24
N LEU A 177 -16.70 12.96 -16.69
CA LEU A 177 -15.39 12.98 -17.33
C LEU A 177 -14.78 11.58 -17.44
N LEU A 178 -14.86 10.77 -16.38
CA LEU A 178 -14.41 9.38 -16.42
C LEU A 178 -15.16 8.56 -17.47
N LEU A 179 -16.48 8.72 -17.53
CA LEU A 179 -17.32 8.01 -18.50
C LEU A 179 -17.02 8.48 -19.94
N LYS A 180 -16.98 9.79 -20.17
CA LYS A 180 -16.73 10.40 -21.50
C LYS A 180 -15.41 9.91 -22.11
N HIS A 181 -14.37 9.75 -21.30
CA HIS A 181 -13.04 9.36 -21.76
C HIS A 181 -12.76 7.86 -21.59
N ASN A 182 -13.74 7.08 -21.14
CA ASN A 182 -13.61 5.67 -20.82
C ASN A 182 -12.45 5.40 -19.84
N PHE A 183 -12.36 6.21 -18.79
CA PHE A 183 -11.35 6.11 -17.75
C PHE A 183 -11.93 5.47 -16.49
N VAL A 184 -11.10 4.70 -15.78
CA VAL A 184 -11.38 4.07 -14.49
C VAL A 184 -10.30 4.52 -13.51
N ASP A 185 -10.66 4.99 -12.33
CA ASP A 185 -9.71 5.29 -11.26
C ASP A 185 -9.55 4.11 -10.28
N LEU A 186 -8.70 4.29 -9.25
CA LEU A 186 -8.46 3.22 -8.28
C LEU A 186 -9.70 2.85 -7.46
N ASP A 187 -10.54 3.82 -7.09
CA ASP A 187 -11.77 3.55 -6.34
C ASP A 187 -12.79 2.81 -7.20
N ASP A 188 -12.83 3.08 -8.51
CA ASP A 188 -13.69 2.37 -9.46
C ASP A 188 -13.35 0.88 -9.58
N LEU A 189 -12.11 0.49 -9.28
CA LEU A 189 -11.74 -0.94 -9.26
C LEU A 189 -12.52 -1.74 -8.20
N LEU A 190 -13.15 -1.08 -7.25
CA LEU A 190 -14.02 -1.69 -6.25
C LEU A 190 -15.49 -1.32 -6.49
N ALA A 191 -15.77 -0.05 -6.81
CA ALA A 191 -17.12 0.45 -6.95
C ALA A 191 -17.86 -0.15 -8.17
N LEU A 192 -17.20 -0.25 -9.31
CA LEU A 192 -17.81 -0.82 -10.52
C LEU A 192 -18.05 -2.34 -10.42
N PRO A 193 -17.12 -3.18 -9.91
CA PRO A 193 -17.42 -4.58 -9.62
C PRO A 193 -18.59 -4.76 -8.66
N TYR A 194 -18.67 -3.94 -7.60
CA TYR A 194 -19.79 -3.99 -6.68
C TYR A 194 -21.11 -3.65 -7.39
N ALA A 195 -21.15 -2.58 -8.20
CA ALA A 195 -22.32 -2.19 -8.96
C ALA A 195 -22.74 -3.28 -9.96
N LEU A 196 -21.81 -3.93 -10.63
CA LEU A 196 -22.10 -5.07 -11.51
C LEU A 196 -22.69 -6.26 -10.77
N LEU A 197 -22.21 -6.54 -9.55
CA LEU A 197 -22.71 -7.62 -8.70
C LEU A 197 -24.03 -7.29 -7.99
N GLU A 198 -24.65 -6.13 -8.25
CA GLU A 198 -26.05 -5.89 -7.91
C GLU A 198 -27.01 -6.68 -8.83
N ASP A 199 -26.55 -7.03 -10.02
CA ASP A 199 -27.22 -8.02 -10.86
C ASP A 199 -27.14 -9.41 -10.20
N VAL A 200 -28.31 -9.99 -9.94
CA VAL A 200 -28.43 -11.26 -9.18
C VAL A 200 -27.86 -12.45 -9.96
N GLU A 201 -28.00 -12.47 -11.27
CA GLU A 201 -27.53 -13.59 -12.10
C GLU A 201 -26.00 -13.58 -12.13
N LEU A 202 -25.39 -12.41 -12.37
CA LEU A 202 -23.94 -12.26 -12.33
C LEU A 202 -23.38 -12.56 -10.93
N ALA A 203 -24.01 -12.03 -9.86
CA ALA A 203 -23.58 -12.30 -8.49
C ALA A 203 -23.62 -13.81 -8.18
N THR A 204 -24.68 -14.49 -8.59
CA THR A 204 -24.81 -15.94 -8.43
C THR A 204 -23.72 -16.69 -9.20
N TYR A 205 -23.50 -16.34 -10.46
CA TYR A 205 -22.46 -16.95 -11.28
C TYR A 205 -21.06 -16.79 -10.66
N ILE A 206 -20.70 -15.57 -10.23
CA ILE A 206 -19.40 -15.29 -9.62
C ILE A 206 -19.24 -15.98 -8.26
N SER A 207 -20.30 -16.01 -7.44
CA SER A 207 -20.30 -16.71 -6.15
C SER A 207 -20.13 -18.22 -6.33
N GLN A 208 -20.73 -18.83 -7.34
CA GLN A 208 -20.51 -20.24 -7.66
C GLN A 208 -19.11 -20.52 -8.19
N ARG A 209 -18.48 -19.54 -8.85
CA ARG A 209 -17.10 -19.67 -9.31
C ARG A 209 -16.09 -19.64 -8.16
N TYR A 210 -16.29 -18.78 -7.16
CA TYR A 210 -15.37 -18.63 -6.02
C TYR A 210 -16.04 -19.15 -4.74
N THR A 211 -16.10 -20.47 -4.57
CA THR A 211 -16.82 -21.12 -3.46
C THR A 211 -16.09 -21.06 -2.12
N PHE A 212 -14.80 -20.74 -2.11
CA PHE A 212 -13.99 -20.56 -0.90
C PHE A 212 -13.24 -19.24 -0.95
N ILE A 213 -13.63 -18.30 -0.10
CA ILE A 213 -13.04 -16.97 -0.03
C ILE A 213 -12.29 -16.81 1.27
N MET A 214 -11.05 -16.30 1.18
CA MET A 214 -10.19 -16.01 2.32
C MET A 214 -9.72 -14.56 2.26
N VAL A 215 -9.71 -13.88 3.40
CA VAL A 215 -9.27 -12.48 3.51
C VAL A 215 -8.25 -12.35 4.63
N ASP A 216 -7.07 -11.81 4.32
CA ASP A 216 -6.05 -11.44 5.31
C ASP A 216 -6.21 -9.97 5.71
N GLU A 217 -5.73 -9.61 6.91
CA GLU A 217 -5.78 -8.25 7.49
C GLU A 217 -7.20 -7.65 7.47
N TYR A 218 -8.23 -8.46 7.75
CA TYR A 218 -9.64 -8.11 7.59
C TYR A 218 -10.06 -6.84 8.34
N GLN A 219 -9.40 -6.49 9.44
CA GLN A 219 -9.64 -5.26 10.21
C GLN A 219 -9.35 -3.97 9.43
N ASP A 220 -8.68 -4.05 8.29
CA ASP A 220 -8.36 -2.90 7.45
C ASP A 220 -9.33 -2.73 6.27
N THR A 221 -10.37 -3.56 6.19
CA THR A 221 -11.39 -3.46 5.13
C THR A 221 -12.27 -2.23 5.32
N ASN A 222 -12.62 -1.60 4.19
CA ASN A 222 -13.58 -0.50 4.16
C ASN A 222 -15.03 -1.02 3.92
N PRO A 223 -16.07 -0.18 4.08
CA PRO A 223 -17.46 -0.60 3.90
C PRO A 223 -17.77 -1.19 2.51
N LEU A 224 -17.14 -0.67 1.45
CA LEU A 224 -17.35 -1.18 0.09
C LEU A 224 -16.74 -2.57 -0.11
N GLN A 225 -15.51 -2.79 0.41
CA GLN A 225 -14.86 -4.10 0.37
C GLN A 225 -15.68 -5.15 1.11
N PHE A 226 -16.25 -4.79 2.27
CA PHE A 226 -17.16 -5.66 3.00
C PHE A 226 -18.40 -6.03 2.16
N LYS A 227 -19.08 -5.03 1.58
CA LYS A 227 -20.24 -5.25 0.70
C LYS A 227 -19.91 -6.11 -0.52
N LEU A 228 -18.72 -5.91 -1.10
CA LEU A 228 -18.23 -6.73 -2.20
C LEU A 228 -18.07 -8.20 -1.76
N LEU A 229 -17.49 -8.45 -0.58
CA LEU A 229 -17.38 -9.81 -0.04
C LEU A 229 -18.76 -10.45 0.19
N GLN A 230 -19.75 -9.70 0.68
CA GLN A 230 -21.12 -10.21 0.83
C GLN A 230 -21.71 -10.64 -0.52
N LYS A 231 -21.51 -9.86 -1.59
CA LYS A 231 -21.95 -10.22 -2.94
C LYS A 231 -21.23 -11.46 -3.47
N LEU A 232 -19.95 -11.60 -3.22
CA LEU A 232 -19.17 -12.77 -3.61
C LEU A 232 -19.58 -14.05 -2.86
N CYS A 233 -20.24 -13.93 -1.70
CA CYS A 233 -20.70 -15.04 -0.88
C CYS A 233 -22.21 -15.31 -0.99
N THR A 234 -22.91 -14.80 -2.02
CA THR A 234 -24.37 -14.84 -2.14
C THR A 234 -24.94 -16.28 -2.12
N THR A 235 -24.26 -17.25 -2.74
CA THR A 235 -24.73 -18.66 -2.83
C THR A 235 -24.14 -19.57 -1.75
N HIS A 236 -23.16 -19.09 -1.01
CA HIS A 236 -22.48 -19.84 0.04
C HIS A 236 -21.98 -18.87 1.12
N GLN A 237 -21.61 -19.40 2.28
CA GLN A 237 -21.03 -18.61 3.36
C GLN A 237 -19.60 -19.05 3.72
N ASN A 238 -18.87 -19.62 2.76
CA ASN A 238 -17.51 -20.11 2.98
C ASN A 238 -16.50 -18.95 2.94
N LEU A 239 -16.66 -18.01 3.85
CA LEU A 239 -15.82 -16.84 4.03
C LEU A 239 -14.94 -17.02 5.27
N CYS A 240 -13.63 -17.16 5.08
CA CYS A 240 -12.66 -17.17 6.15
C CYS A 240 -11.94 -15.83 6.22
N VAL A 241 -12.13 -15.08 7.29
CA VAL A 241 -11.44 -13.81 7.52
C VAL A 241 -10.42 -13.97 8.66
N VAL A 242 -9.24 -13.41 8.44
CA VAL A 242 -8.15 -13.40 9.44
C VAL A 242 -7.79 -11.96 9.73
N GLY A 243 -7.75 -11.59 10.98
CA GLY A 243 -7.45 -10.21 11.36
C GLY A 243 -7.15 -10.03 12.84
N ASP A 244 -6.75 -8.83 13.18
CA ASP A 244 -6.48 -8.37 14.53
C ASP A 244 -7.08 -6.98 14.71
N ASP A 245 -8.22 -6.89 15.37
CA ASP A 245 -8.87 -5.61 15.68
C ASP A 245 -7.95 -4.64 16.44
N ASP A 246 -7.01 -5.16 17.24
CA ASP A 246 -5.99 -4.37 17.94
C ASP A 246 -4.91 -3.80 16.97
N GLN A 247 -4.92 -4.20 15.70
CA GLN A 247 -4.03 -3.68 14.65
C GLN A 247 -4.78 -2.85 13.57
N SER A 248 -6.04 -2.47 13.80
CA SER A 248 -6.79 -1.58 12.92
C SER A 248 -6.30 -0.14 13.09
N ILE A 249 -5.48 0.32 12.14
CA ILE A 249 -4.79 1.61 12.16
C ILE A 249 -4.96 2.41 10.86
N TYR A 250 -5.90 2.04 10.00
CA TYR A 250 -6.17 2.69 8.72
C TYR A 250 -7.55 3.34 8.64
N GLY A 251 -8.14 3.72 9.80
CA GLY A 251 -9.40 4.47 9.85
C GLY A 251 -9.32 5.77 9.04
N PHE A 252 -8.18 6.48 9.05
CA PHE A 252 -7.95 7.68 8.25
C PHE A 252 -7.95 7.42 6.72
N ARG A 253 -7.83 6.16 6.27
CA ARG A 253 -7.98 5.71 4.88
C ARG A 253 -9.34 5.08 4.61
N GLY A 254 -10.24 5.11 5.61
CA GLY A 254 -11.59 4.61 5.49
C GLY A 254 -11.78 3.14 5.86
N ALA A 255 -10.81 2.50 6.49
CA ALA A 255 -11.04 1.21 7.13
C ALA A 255 -12.10 1.33 8.22
N ASP A 256 -12.98 0.33 8.30
CA ASP A 256 -14.03 0.27 9.32
C ASP A 256 -13.81 -0.92 10.23
N ILE A 257 -13.39 -0.64 11.46
CA ILE A 257 -13.14 -1.67 12.46
C ILE A 257 -14.41 -2.49 12.78
N ASN A 258 -15.61 -1.93 12.57
CA ASN A 258 -16.85 -2.65 12.80
C ASN A 258 -16.98 -3.89 11.91
N ASN A 259 -16.36 -3.90 10.73
CA ASN A 259 -16.36 -5.08 9.86
C ASN A 259 -15.85 -6.34 10.59
N ILE A 260 -14.81 -6.21 11.42
CA ILE A 260 -14.30 -7.36 12.19
C ILE A 260 -15.00 -7.51 13.53
N LEU A 261 -15.40 -6.43 14.20
CA LEU A 261 -16.08 -6.47 15.49
C LEU A 261 -17.47 -7.10 15.37
N ASP A 262 -18.24 -6.71 14.35
CA ASP A 262 -19.62 -7.11 14.12
C ASP A 262 -19.72 -8.33 13.17
N PHE A 263 -18.61 -9.04 12.91
CA PHE A 263 -18.60 -10.15 11.95
C PHE A 263 -19.61 -11.26 12.30
N GLN A 264 -19.77 -11.58 13.60
CA GLN A 264 -20.74 -12.59 14.04
C GLN A 264 -22.19 -12.12 13.91
N ASP A 265 -22.46 -10.83 13.98
CA ASP A 265 -23.80 -10.27 13.76
C ASP A 265 -24.16 -10.36 12.27
N GLN A 266 -23.19 -10.17 11.39
CA GLN A 266 -23.35 -10.29 9.94
C GLN A 266 -23.41 -11.76 9.48
N PHE A 267 -22.69 -12.64 10.17
CA PHE A 267 -22.64 -14.08 9.90
C PHE A 267 -22.91 -14.86 11.20
N PRO A 268 -24.19 -15.04 11.60
CA PRO A 268 -24.54 -15.63 12.90
C PRO A 268 -24.00 -17.05 13.14
N GLN A 269 -23.73 -17.79 12.06
CA GLN A 269 -23.15 -19.14 12.15
C GLN A 269 -21.62 -19.14 12.16
N ALA A 270 -20.99 -17.96 12.22
CA ALA A 270 -19.54 -17.84 12.15
C ALA A 270 -18.86 -18.54 13.34
N LYS A 271 -17.93 -19.41 13.01
CA LYS A 271 -17.00 -19.95 14.01
C LYS A 271 -15.91 -18.92 14.28
N VAL A 272 -15.66 -18.66 15.57
CA VAL A 272 -14.56 -17.78 15.99
C VAL A 272 -13.44 -18.60 16.58
N ILE A 273 -12.22 -18.41 16.09
CA ILE A 273 -11.00 -19.05 16.62
C ILE A 273 -9.99 -17.96 16.98
N LYS A 274 -9.49 -18.00 18.23
CA LYS A 274 -8.49 -17.04 18.71
C LYS A 274 -7.09 -17.63 18.60
N LEU A 275 -6.16 -16.88 18.01
CA LEU A 275 -4.74 -17.21 17.97
C LEU A 275 -4.00 -16.27 18.93
N GLU A 276 -3.78 -16.74 20.17
CA GLU A 276 -3.22 -15.94 21.27
C GLU A 276 -1.73 -16.24 21.53
N GLN A 277 -1.18 -17.31 20.96
CA GLN A 277 0.22 -17.67 21.12
C GLN A 277 1.10 -16.82 20.16
N ASN A 278 1.93 -15.97 20.74
CA ASN A 278 2.87 -15.11 19.99
C ASN A 278 4.21 -15.84 19.81
N TYR A 279 4.66 -15.94 18.56
CA TYR A 279 5.93 -16.57 18.17
C TYR A 279 7.03 -15.55 17.80
N ARG A 280 6.70 -14.26 17.85
CA ARG A 280 7.59 -13.17 17.41
C ARG A 280 8.39 -12.58 18.56
N SER A 281 7.70 -12.09 19.58
CA SER A 281 8.22 -11.19 20.58
C SER A 281 8.51 -11.86 21.91
N SER A 282 9.43 -11.30 22.67
CA SER A 282 9.71 -11.69 24.04
C SER A 282 8.48 -11.49 24.96
N GLN A 283 8.46 -12.16 26.11
CA GLN A 283 7.36 -12.09 27.06
C GLN A 283 7.13 -10.66 27.59
N ASP A 284 8.19 -9.89 27.85
CA ASP A 284 8.08 -8.54 28.38
C ASP A 284 7.44 -7.58 27.36
N ILE A 285 7.80 -7.71 26.08
CA ILE A 285 7.19 -6.94 24.98
C ILE A 285 5.71 -7.30 24.83
N VAL A 286 5.38 -8.59 24.85
CA VAL A 286 3.99 -9.07 24.78
C VAL A 286 3.17 -8.57 25.96
N GLN A 287 3.72 -8.59 27.17
CA GLN A 287 3.05 -8.11 28.37
C GLN A 287 2.81 -6.59 28.31
N CYS A 288 3.80 -5.83 27.86
CA CYS A 288 3.69 -4.38 27.63
C CYS A 288 2.54 -4.09 26.66
N ALA A 289 2.52 -4.75 25.50
CA ALA A 289 1.49 -4.58 24.48
C ALA A 289 0.08 -4.96 24.99
N ASN A 290 -0.05 -6.09 25.71
CA ASN A 290 -1.31 -6.49 26.32
C ASN A 290 -1.83 -5.49 27.34
N THR A 291 -0.93 -4.94 28.16
CA THR A 291 -1.30 -3.98 29.22
C THR A 291 -1.80 -2.69 28.62
N LEU A 292 -1.12 -2.18 27.58
CA LEU A 292 -1.53 -0.99 26.84
C LEU A 292 -2.90 -1.16 26.18
N ILE A 293 -3.08 -2.22 25.39
CA ILE A 293 -4.27 -2.36 24.53
C ILE A 293 -5.55 -2.68 25.31
N LYS A 294 -5.44 -3.14 26.54
CA LYS A 294 -6.59 -3.38 27.43
C LYS A 294 -7.38 -2.10 27.78
N HIS A 295 -6.79 -0.94 27.59
CA HIS A 295 -7.47 0.34 27.80
C HIS A 295 -8.45 0.69 26.67
N ASN A 296 -8.40 0.00 25.52
CA ASN A 296 -9.42 0.12 24.49
C ASN A 296 -10.67 -0.67 24.88
N THR A 297 -11.83 -0.06 24.65
CA THR A 297 -13.14 -0.65 24.94
C THR A 297 -13.73 -1.37 23.72
N ARG A 298 -13.49 -0.83 22.53
CA ARG A 298 -13.97 -1.38 21.25
C ARG A 298 -12.97 -2.42 20.70
N ARG A 299 -13.04 -3.64 21.25
CA ARG A 299 -12.15 -4.74 20.84
C ARG A 299 -12.71 -6.11 21.22
N HIS A 300 -12.30 -7.15 20.51
CA HIS A 300 -12.50 -8.53 20.93
C HIS A 300 -11.53 -8.89 22.07
N PRO A 301 -12.03 -9.42 23.20
CA PRO A 301 -11.15 -9.83 24.31
C PRO A 301 -10.20 -10.95 23.88
N LYS A 302 -8.89 -10.68 23.95
CA LYS A 302 -7.81 -11.63 23.73
C LYS A 302 -6.59 -11.24 24.55
N THR A 303 -5.76 -12.22 24.91
CA THR A 303 -4.54 -11.99 25.69
C THR A 303 -3.41 -12.81 25.09
N LEU A 304 -2.41 -12.13 24.55
CA LEU A 304 -1.26 -12.79 23.95
C LEU A 304 -0.33 -13.35 25.03
N PHE A 305 0.27 -14.50 24.74
CA PHE A 305 1.36 -15.06 25.52
C PHE A 305 2.51 -15.48 24.60
N SER A 306 3.74 -15.23 25.03
CA SER A 306 4.92 -15.54 24.22
C SER A 306 5.23 -17.05 24.26
N HIS A 307 5.60 -17.59 23.11
CA HIS A 307 6.16 -18.93 22.97
C HIS A 307 7.69 -18.94 23.12
N ASN A 308 8.34 -17.78 22.91
CA ASN A 308 9.78 -17.69 22.92
C ASN A 308 10.34 -17.84 24.34
N PRO A 309 11.24 -18.80 24.59
CA PRO A 309 11.90 -18.91 25.87
C PRO A 309 12.67 -17.62 26.16
N HIS A 310 12.76 -17.29 27.44
CA HIS A 310 13.54 -16.12 27.87
C HIS A 310 14.99 -16.22 27.38
N THR A 311 15.40 -15.26 26.58
CA THR A 311 16.82 -15.08 26.21
C THR A 311 17.39 -14.00 27.11
N ASN A 312 18.65 -14.16 27.56
CA ASN A 312 19.32 -13.23 28.47
C ASN A 312 19.54 -11.81 27.90
N ASN A 313 19.11 -11.55 26.65
CA ASN A 313 19.31 -10.28 25.92
C ASN A 313 18.02 -9.48 25.72
N GLN A 314 16.95 -9.79 26.46
CA GLN A 314 15.70 -9.06 26.34
C GLN A 314 15.81 -7.71 27.03
N ARG A 315 15.48 -6.64 26.31
CA ARG A 315 15.51 -5.28 26.85
C ARG A 315 14.23 -4.54 26.48
N LEU A 316 13.57 -4.02 27.48
CA LEU A 316 12.49 -3.06 27.36
C LEU A 316 12.92 -1.81 28.16
N VAL A 317 13.27 -0.74 27.43
CA VAL A 317 13.88 0.45 28.00
C VAL A 317 13.06 1.68 27.62
N PHE A 318 12.76 2.51 28.59
CA PHE A 318 12.28 3.87 28.37
C PHE A 318 13.35 4.88 28.78
N LYS A 319 13.54 5.94 27.96
CA LYS A 319 14.40 7.09 28.30
C LYS A 319 13.75 8.40 27.89
N HIS A 320 13.90 9.39 28.77
CA HIS A 320 13.49 10.77 28.54
C HIS A 320 14.72 11.66 28.50
N PHE A 321 14.88 12.43 27.43
CA PHE A 321 16.06 13.25 27.16
C PHE A 321 15.73 14.74 27.32
N ALA A 322 16.73 15.57 27.60
CA ALA A 322 16.56 17.01 27.63
C ALA A 322 16.37 17.59 26.22
N SER A 323 17.01 16.99 25.20
CA SER A 323 16.97 17.50 23.84
C SER A 323 16.97 16.39 22.78
N PRO A 324 16.56 16.69 21.53
CA PRO A 324 16.69 15.76 20.39
C PRO A 324 18.13 15.37 20.10
N HIS A 325 19.11 16.20 20.45
CA HIS A 325 20.53 15.91 20.27
C HIS A 325 20.99 14.78 21.20
N GLU A 326 20.59 14.83 22.46
CA GLU A 326 20.87 13.76 23.42
C GLU A 326 20.18 12.44 23.01
N GLU A 327 18.92 12.53 22.54
CA GLU A 327 18.20 11.38 22.01
C GLU A 327 18.97 10.75 20.83
N ASN A 328 19.42 11.54 19.85
CA ASN A 328 20.19 11.06 18.70
C ASN A 328 21.53 10.43 19.13
N THR A 329 22.21 11.00 20.11
CA THR A 329 23.47 10.45 20.67
C THR A 329 23.20 9.08 21.30
N PHE A 330 22.12 8.95 22.06
CA PHE A 330 21.70 7.66 22.63
C PHE A 330 21.35 6.64 21.55
N LEU A 331 20.57 7.03 20.55
CA LEU A 331 20.15 6.15 19.43
C LEU A 331 21.39 5.60 18.70
N THR A 332 22.27 6.49 18.24
CA THR A 332 23.46 6.10 17.48
C THR A 332 24.41 5.22 18.28
N THR A 333 24.65 5.55 19.56
CA THR A 333 25.48 4.74 20.45
C THR A 333 24.90 3.35 20.65
N THR A 334 23.59 3.26 20.95
CA THR A 334 22.91 1.98 21.18
C THR A 334 22.85 1.12 19.92
N ILE A 335 22.63 1.73 18.74
CA ILE A 335 22.64 1.01 17.45
C ILE A 335 24.03 0.41 17.19
N LEU A 336 25.10 1.17 17.42
CA LEU A 336 26.48 0.68 17.28
C LEU A 336 26.80 -0.43 18.28
N GLU A 337 26.31 -0.34 19.52
CA GLU A 337 26.42 -1.41 20.50
C GLU A 337 25.70 -2.68 20.07
N CYS A 338 24.47 -2.55 19.51
CA CYS A 338 23.74 -3.68 18.95
C CYS A 338 24.51 -4.32 17.80
N ALA A 339 25.08 -3.51 16.90
CA ALA A 339 25.89 -4.01 15.79
C ALA A 339 27.16 -4.76 16.30
N LYS A 340 27.83 -4.24 17.33
CA LYS A 340 28.95 -4.95 17.99
C LYS A 340 28.55 -6.29 18.60
N ARG A 341 27.28 -6.42 19.04
CA ARG A 341 26.70 -7.69 19.55
C ARG A 341 26.26 -8.65 18.42
N GLY A 342 26.50 -8.31 17.15
CA GLY A 342 26.17 -9.14 15.99
C GLY A 342 24.75 -8.98 15.46
N VAL A 343 24.04 -7.91 15.82
CA VAL A 343 22.74 -7.58 15.20
C VAL A 343 23.02 -6.78 13.94
N SER A 344 22.61 -7.28 12.77
CA SER A 344 22.76 -6.53 11.51
C SER A 344 21.86 -5.30 11.49
N TYR A 345 22.26 -4.23 10.80
CA TYR A 345 21.46 -3.01 10.69
C TYR A 345 20.07 -3.27 10.09
N GLY A 346 19.94 -4.17 9.13
CA GLY A 346 18.64 -4.54 8.55
C GLY A 346 17.67 -5.22 9.53
N GLN A 347 18.18 -5.68 10.69
CA GLN A 347 17.35 -6.23 11.77
C GLN A 347 16.96 -5.17 12.82
N MET A 348 17.28 -3.89 12.58
CA MET A 348 16.95 -2.78 13.46
C MET A 348 16.03 -1.79 12.76
N ALA A 349 15.15 -1.14 13.51
CA ALA A 349 14.30 -0.08 13.00
C ALA A 349 14.14 1.07 13.99
N ILE A 350 14.06 2.30 13.44
CA ILE A 350 13.59 3.48 14.15
C ILE A 350 12.19 3.80 13.66
N LEU A 351 11.22 3.79 14.56
CA LEU A 351 9.82 4.05 14.29
C LEU A 351 9.39 5.39 14.89
N TYR A 352 8.62 6.15 14.13
CA TYR A 352 8.08 7.43 14.56
C TYR A 352 6.62 7.60 14.14
N ARG A 353 5.89 8.45 14.87
CA ARG A 353 4.50 8.77 14.53
C ARG A 353 4.42 9.67 13.28
N PHE A 354 5.33 10.63 13.16
CA PHE A 354 5.37 11.62 12.09
C PHE A 354 6.69 11.61 11.33
N ASN A 355 6.61 11.64 10.00
CA ASN A 355 7.78 11.67 9.11
C ASN A 355 8.69 12.89 9.31
N MET A 356 8.17 13.98 9.89
CA MET A 356 8.97 15.18 10.17
C MET A 356 10.13 14.93 11.14
N LEU A 357 10.03 13.90 11.98
CA LEU A 357 11.11 13.52 12.90
C LEU A 357 12.32 12.89 12.16
N CYS A 358 12.10 12.41 10.94
CA CYS A 358 13.11 11.69 10.17
C CYS A 358 14.38 12.52 9.95
N LYS A 359 14.25 13.79 9.61
CA LYS A 359 15.40 14.66 9.30
C LYS A 359 16.44 14.72 10.40
N SER A 360 16.02 14.93 11.65
CA SER A 360 16.91 14.97 12.81
C SER A 360 17.62 13.63 13.04
N ILE A 361 16.89 12.52 12.84
CA ILE A 361 17.40 11.15 12.97
C ILE A 361 18.45 10.88 11.88
N GLU A 362 18.16 11.25 10.64
CA GLU A 362 19.08 11.09 9.50
C GLU A 362 20.41 11.83 9.73
N GLU A 363 20.35 13.07 10.26
CA GLU A 363 21.53 13.85 10.60
C GLU A 363 22.43 13.09 11.62
N GLY A 364 21.83 12.51 12.66
CA GLY A 364 22.52 11.70 13.66
C GLY A 364 23.15 10.43 13.06
N LEU A 365 22.39 9.67 12.29
CA LEU A 365 22.83 8.43 11.66
C LEU A 365 23.97 8.67 10.66
N ARG A 366 23.87 9.74 9.85
CA ARG A 366 24.90 10.16 8.89
C ARG A 366 26.19 10.55 9.62
N GLY A 367 26.09 11.34 10.70
CA GLY A 367 27.25 11.72 11.53
C GLY A 367 27.98 10.50 12.13
N ALA A 368 27.22 9.47 12.51
CA ALA A 368 27.75 8.22 13.04
C ALA A 368 28.15 7.19 11.95
N LYS A 369 27.99 7.51 10.65
CA LYS A 369 28.24 6.62 9.50
C LYS A 369 27.47 5.29 9.58
N ILE A 370 26.26 5.31 10.11
CA ILE A 370 25.37 4.15 10.17
C ILE A 370 24.58 4.06 8.85
N PRO A 371 24.63 2.94 8.12
CA PRO A 371 23.83 2.77 6.91
C PRO A 371 22.35 2.71 7.25
N TYR A 372 21.54 3.56 6.65
CA TYR A 372 20.10 3.63 6.88
C TYR A 372 19.31 3.81 5.58
N ARG A 373 18.03 3.49 5.64
CA ARG A 373 17.04 3.79 4.61
C ARG A 373 15.79 4.39 5.23
N VAL A 374 15.14 5.31 4.52
CA VAL A 374 13.85 5.87 4.92
C VAL A 374 12.74 5.18 4.14
N VAL A 375 11.84 4.52 4.86
CA VAL A 375 10.69 3.82 4.28
C VAL A 375 9.45 4.71 4.41
N GLY A 376 8.68 4.87 3.31
CA GLY A 376 7.48 5.71 3.29
C GLY A 376 7.78 7.20 3.03
N GLY A 377 8.95 7.52 2.47
CA GLY A 377 9.24 8.79 1.82
C GLY A 377 8.45 8.97 0.52
N THR A 378 8.95 9.78 -0.43
CA THR A 378 8.39 9.83 -1.80
C THR A 378 8.45 8.43 -2.39
N GLY A 379 7.27 7.84 -2.73
CA GLY A 379 7.19 6.48 -3.28
C GLY A 379 8.11 6.28 -4.48
N PHE A 380 8.55 5.05 -4.70
CA PHE A 380 9.45 4.71 -5.82
C PHE A 380 8.96 5.30 -7.15
N PHE A 381 7.70 5.09 -7.47
CA PHE A 381 7.07 5.61 -8.69
C PHE A 381 6.76 7.12 -8.64
N GLU A 382 6.90 7.75 -7.48
CA GLU A 382 6.72 9.18 -7.30
C GLU A 382 8.00 10.00 -7.57
N ARG A 383 9.17 9.36 -7.66
CA ARG A 383 10.44 10.01 -8.01
C ARG A 383 10.40 10.59 -9.42
N ALA A 384 10.97 11.78 -9.60
CA ALA A 384 10.90 12.53 -10.86
C ALA A 384 11.46 11.73 -12.04
N ILE A 385 12.62 11.07 -11.85
CA ILE A 385 13.27 10.26 -12.88
C ILE A 385 12.42 9.04 -13.28
N ILE A 386 11.82 8.37 -12.31
CA ILE A 386 10.95 7.21 -12.57
C ILE A 386 9.67 7.65 -13.29
N LYS A 387 9.07 8.78 -12.87
CA LYS A 387 7.92 9.37 -13.59
C LYS A 387 8.25 9.72 -15.04
N ASP A 388 9.47 10.19 -15.31
CA ASP A 388 9.91 10.51 -16.66
C ASP A 388 10.04 9.22 -17.50
N LEU A 389 10.65 8.16 -16.95
CA LEU A 389 10.77 6.86 -17.61
C LEU A 389 9.41 6.22 -17.87
N LEU A 390 8.52 6.20 -16.87
CA LEU A 390 7.17 5.69 -17.03
C LEU A 390 6.35 6.50 -18.04
N ALA A 391 6.58 7.82 -18.13
CA ALA A 391 5.93 8.65 -19.15
C ALA A 391 6.37 8.27 -20.56
N TYR A 392 7.66 7.94 -20.77
CA TYR A 392 8.10 7.35 -22.02
C TYR A 392 7.37 6.05 -22.34
N PHE A 393 7.28 5.13 -21.38
CA PHE A 393 6.59 3.85 -21.56
C PHE A 393 5.10 4.04 -21.88
N LYS A 394 4.42 4.97 -21.21
CA LYS A 394 3.00 5.28 -21.48
C LYS A 394 2.79 5.80 -22.90
N VAL A 395 3.66 6.68 -23.40
CA VAL A 395 3.57 7.16 -24.78
C VAL A 395 3.97 6.11 -25.81
N ILE A 396 4.85 5.17 -25.47
CA ILE A 396 5.16 4.00 -26.31
C ILE A 396 3.93 3.11 -26.47
N VAL A 397 3.19 2.87 -25.37
CA VAL A 397 1.97 2.04 -25.37
C VAL A 397 0.80 2.77 -26.03
N ASP A 398 0.64 4.06 -25.74
CA ASP A 398 -0.41 4.90 -26.33
C ASP A 398 0.17 6.22 -26.84
N PRO A 399 0.47 6.32 -28.14
CA PRO A 399 0.99 7.56 -28.74
C PRO A 399 0.04 8.78 -28.64
N ASN A 400 -1.24 8.56 -28.31
CA ASN A 400 -2.24 9.63 -28.14
C ASN A 400 -2.28 10.17 -26.70
N ASP A 401 -1.45 9.68 -25.80
CA ASP A 401 -1.36 10.18 -24.43
C ASP A 401 -0.64 11.53 -24.35
N ASP A 402 -1.38 12.60 -24.61
CA ASP A 402 -0.87 13.97 -24.61
C ASP A 402 -0.33 14.42 -23.25
N ALA A 403 -0.87 13.91 -22.16
CA ALA A 403 -0.43 14.27 -20.81
C ALA A 403 1.01 13.82 -20.57
N HIS A 404 1.32 12.55 -20.86
CA HIS A 404 2.68 12.02 -20.71
C HIS A 404 3.62 12.47 -21.81
N LEU A 405 3.11 12.68 -23.04
CA LEU A 405 3.89 13.31 -24.09
C LEU A 405 4.37 14.71 -23.68
N CYS A 406 3.50 15.55 -23.12
CA CYS A 406 3.87 16.87 -22.60
C CYS A 406 4.95 16.81 -21.52
N ARG A 407 5.01 15.74 -20.73
CA ARG A 407 6.05 15.54 -19.72
C ARG A 407 7.40 15.24 -20.35
N ILE A 408 7.45 14.36 -21.36
CA ILE A 408 8.70 13.93 -21.98
C ILE A 408 9.16 14.79 -23.16
N ILE A 409 8.31 15.62 -23.71
CA ILE A 409 8.56 16.36 -24.96
C ILE A 409 9.84 17.20 -24.89
N ASN A 410 10.19 17.66 -23.69
CA ASN A 410 11.39 18.45 -23.40
C ASN A 410 12.28 17.83 -22.31
N THR A 411 12.13 16.55 -22.05
CA THR A 411 12.94 15.78 -21.12
C THR A 411 13.63 14.63 -21.87
N PRO A 412 14.94 14.77 -22.23
CA PRO A 412 15.83 15.92 -22.06
C PRO A 412 15.44 17.10 -22.92
N PRO A 413 16.03 18.32 -22.72
CA PRO A 413 15.70 19.51 -23.48
C PRO A 413 15.88 19.32 -24.99
N ARG A 414 14.78 19.54 -25.71
CA ARG A 414 14.73 19.45 -27.19
C ARG A 414 14.43 20.79 -27.84
N GLY A 415 14.44 21.90 -27.07
CA GLY A 415 14.14 23.22 -27.59
C GLY A 415 12.67 23.45 -27.94
N ILE A 416 11.77 22.62 -27.43
CA ILE A 416 10.31 22.80 -27.55
C ILE A 416 9.85 23.64 -26.37
N GLY A 417 9.91 24.97 -26.49
CA GLY A 417 9.57 25.88 -25.39
C GLY A 417 8.08 25.93 -25.05
N ALA A 418 7.77 26.56 -23.91
CA ALA A 418 6.41 26.70 -23.40
C ALA A 418 5.42 27.28 -24.41
N THR A 419 5.82 28.33 -25.14
CA THR A 419 4.99 28.98 -26.19
C THR A 419 4.63 28.02 -27.33
N SER A 420 5.57 27.15 -27.75
CA SER A 420 5.32 26.15 -28.78
C SER A 420 4.37 25.08 -28.27
N LEU A 421 4.55 24.63 -27.02
CA LEU A 421 3.69 23.66 -26.39
C LEU A 421 2.26 24.19 -26.21
N GLU A 422 2.10 25.46 -25.86
CA GLU A 422 0.80 26.12 -25.75
C GLU A 422 0.05 26.16 -27.08
N LYS A 423 0.75 26.53 -28.18
CA LYS A 423 0.19 26.48 -29.54
C LYS A 423 -0.25 25.05 -29.92
N ILE A 424 0.54 24.04 -29.59
CA ILE A 424 0.20 22.63 -29.86
C ILE A 424 -1.06 22.24 -29.10
N LYS A 425 -1.16 22.59 -27.81
CA LYS A 425 -2.33 22.29 -26.96
C LYS A 425 -3.59 22.99 -27.46
N GLN A 426 -3.47 24.25 -27.89
CA GLN A 426 -4.58 25.00 -28.44
C GLN A 426 -5.11 24.32 -29.71
N LEU A 427 -4.25 23.95 -30.64
CA LEU A 427 -4.63 23.21 -31.84
C LEU A 427 -5.24 21.86 -31.55
N SER A 428 -4.73 21.17 -30.54
CA SER A 428 -5.30 19.89 -30.07
C SER A 428 -6.74 20.08 -29.60
N GLN A 429 -7.03 21.14 -28.87
CA GLN A 429 -8.38 21.47 -28.40
C GLN A 429 -9.29 21.92 -29.57
N GLU A 430 -8.81 22.78 -30.47
CA GLU A 430 -9.58 23.27 -31.61
C GLU A 430 -10.01 22.14 -32.56
N HIS A 431 -9.09 21.21 -32.82
CA HIS A 431 -9.36 20.09 -33.74
C HIS A 431 -9.91 18.84 -33.04
N MET A 432 -9.96 18.81 -31.71
CA MET A 432 -10.29 17.61 -30.90
C MET A 432 -9.45 16.39 -31.30
N LEU A 433 -8.16 16.61 -31.59
CA LEU A 433 -7.19 15.60 -31.97
C LEU A 433 -6.04 15.56 -30.97
N SER A 434 -5.46 14.37 -30.75
CA SER A 434 -4.21 14.27 -29.97
C SER A 434 -3.05 14.94 -30.70
N ILE A 435 -2.00 15.30 -29.97
CA ILE A 435 -0.77 15.89 -30.53
C ILE A 435 -0.17 14.95 -31.58
N TYR A 436 -0.21 13.65 -31.34
CA TYR A 436 0.23 12.63 -32.29
C TYR A 436 -0.60 12.65 -33.59
N GLN A 437 -1.93 12.76 -33.48
CA GLN A 437 -2.82 12.84 -34.64
C GLN A 437 -2.61 14.14 -35.41
N LEU A 438 -2.41 15.29 -34.74
CA LEU A 438 -2.06 16.55 -35.38
C LEU A 438 -0.74 16.44 -36.18
N TYR A 439 0.28 15.80 -35.57
CA TYR A 439 1.55 15.56 -36.24
C TYR A 439 1.38 14.66 -37.48
N LYS A 440 0.68 13.52 -37.34
CA LYS A 440 0.42 12.58 -38.45
C LYS A 440 -0.34 13.23 -39.61
N LYS A 441 -1.29 14.12 -39.31
CA LYS A 441 -2.08 14.85 -40.32
C LYS A 441 -1.36 16.09 -40.86
N ASN A 442 -0.10 16.33 -40.48
CA ASN A 442 0.70 17.49 -40.83
C ASN A 442 0.08 18.86 -40.42
N LEU A 443 -0.85 18.91 -39.49
CA LEU A 443 -1.51 20.13 -39.02
C LEU A 443 -0.60 21.02 -38.19
N LEU A 444 0.52 20.50 -37.69
CA LEU A 444 1.54 21.26 -36.98
C LEU A 444 2.56 21.96 -37.93
N LYS A 445 2.57 21.61 -39.22
CA LYS A 445 3.46 22.18 -40.21
C LYS A 445 3.04 23.61 -40.55
N GLY A 446 3.95 24.56 -40.41
CA GLY A 446 3.67 26.00 -40.63
C GLY A 446 3.17 26.72 -39.36
N VAL A 447 2.67 26.02 -38.36
CA VAL A 447 2.29 26.58 -37.05
C VAL A 447 3.47 26.61 -36.09
N LEU A 448 4.29 25.55 -36.12
CA LEU A 448 5.52 25.46 -35.38
C LEU A 448 6.71 25.90 -36.22
N ALA A 449 7.72 26.47 -35.55
CA ALA A 449 9.01 26.72 -36.20
C ALA A 449 9.56 25.41 -36.78
N LYS A 450 10.21 25.46 -37.92
CA LYS A 450 10.76 24.29 -38.64
C LYS A 450 11.58 23.38 -37.69
N ARG A 451 12.47 23.98 -36.89
CA ARG A 451 13.30 23.26 -35.93
C ARG A 451 12.46 22.50 -34.86
N THR A 452 11.41 23.13 -34.32
CA THR A 452 10.50 22.51 -33.33
C THR A 452 9.76 21.33 -33.94
N HIS A 453 9.27 21.48 -35.17
CA HIS A 453 8.59 20.39 -35.89
C HIS A 453 9.53 19.20 -36.16
N GLU A 454 10.79 19.48 -36.58
CA GLU A 454 11.81 18.45 -36.78
C GLU A 454 12.17 17.71 -35.49
N MET A 455 12.27 18.43 -34.35
CA MET A 455 12.57 17.82 -33.05
C MET A 455 11.43 16.95 -32.55
N LEU A 456 10.18 17.36 -32.76
CA LEU A 456 9.01 16.54 -32.46
C LEU A 456 8.99 15.29 -33.34
N GLY A 457 9.35 15.40 -34.60
CA GLY A 457 9.49 14.27 -35.52
C GLY A 457 10.54 13.26 -35.06
N LYS A 458 11.71 13.72 -34.61
CA LYS A 458 12.77 12.86 -34.05
C LYS A 458 12.28 12.12 -32.80
N LEU A 459 11.51 12.81 -31.93
CA LEU A 459 10.93 12.17 -30.76
C LEU A 459 9.95 11.04 -31.15
N TYR A 460 9.05 11.28 -32.10
CA TYR A 460 8.13 10.23 -32.57
C TYR A 460 8.85 9.07 -33.27
N THR A 461 9.90 9.33 -34.03
CA THR A 461 10.73 8.28 -34.63
C THR A 461 11.38 7.42 -33.54
N LEU A 462 11.91 8.02 -32.48
CA LEU A 462 12.46 7.30 -31.32
C LEU A 462 11.38 6.47 -30.64
N LEU A 463 10.21 7.03 -30.34
CA LEU A 463 9.11 6.31 -29.68
C LEU A 463 8.65 5.11 -30.51
N GLN A 464 8.59 5.25 -31.84
CA GLN A 464 8.25 4.16 -32.75
C GLN A 464 9.32 3.06 -32.75
N SER A 465 10.60 3.42 -32.72
CA SER A 465 11.69 2.43 -32.62
C SER A 465 11.64 1.67 -31.29
N LEU A 466 11.35 2.37 -30.19
CA LEU A 466 11.19 1.76 -28.86
C LEU A 466 9.97 0.83 -28.79
N ALA A 467 8.85 1.20 -29.43
CA ALA A 467 7.67 0.35 -29.53
C ALA A 467 7.90 -0.98 -30.26
N SER A 468 8.93 -1.02 -31.12
CA SER A 468 9.33 -2.21 -31.87
C SER A 468 10.38 -3.06 -31.14
N CYS A 469 10.92 -2.57 -30.01
CA CYS A 469 11.89 -3.30 -29.20
C CYS A 469 11.22 -4.43 -28.39
N PRO A 470 11.96 -5.51 -28.09
CA PRO A 470 11.50 -6.47 -27.07
C PRO A 470 11.24 -5.75 -25.74
N ASN A 471 10.15 -6.12 -25.05
CA ASN A 471 9.77 -5.48 -23.80
C ASN A 471 10.89 -5.50 -22.73
N THR A 472 11.68 -6.57 -22.67
CA THR A 472 12.85 -6.72 -21.78
C THR A 472 13.99 -5.77 -22.09
N ALA A 473 14.09 -5.24 -23.31
CA ALA A 473 15.16 -4.35 -23.74
C ALA A 473 14.74 -2.87 -23.79
N VAL A 474 13.46 -2.55 -23.60
CA VAL A 474 12.91 -1.20 -23.81
C VAL A 474 13.57 -0.13 -22.95
N LEU A 475 13.83 -0.42 -21.66
CA LEU A 475 14.48 0.52 -20.75
C LEU A 475 15.93 0.79 -21.16
N ASN A 476 16.72 -0.26 -21.40
CA ASN A 476 18.12 -0.12 -21.80
C ASN A 476 18.27 0.61 -23.13
N THR A 477 17.40 0.31 -24.11
CA THR A 477 17.38 1.01 -25.40
C THR A 477 17.00 2.48 -25.23
N LEU A 478 16.03 2.79 -24.33
CA LEU A 478 15.65 4.17 -24.01
C LEU A 478 16.82 4.93 -23.37
N LEU A 479 17.49 4.36 -22.37
CA LEU A 479 18.62 5.00 -21.68
C LEU A 479 19.80 5.25 -22.63
N GLN A 480 20.07 4.34 -23.56
CA GLN A 480 21.10 4.55 -24.60
C GLN A 480 20.73 5.66 -25.59
N ALA A 481 19.45 5.74 -25.97
CA ALA A 481 18.99 6.74 -26.94
C ALA A 481 18.77 8.13 -26.34
N VAL A 482 18.50 8.18 -25.03
CA VAL A 482 18.14 9.41 -24.32
C VAL A 482 19.06 9.54 -23.09
N PRO A 483 20.03 10.48 -23.10
CA PRO A 483 21.02 10.60 -22.03
C PRO A 483 20.41 11.20 -20.74
N LEU A 484 19.49 10.48 -20.12
CA LEU A 484 18.88 10.87 -18.86
C LEU A 484 19.87 10.73 -17.70
N GLU A 485 20.68 9.68 -17.72
CA GLU A 485 21.68 9.37 -16.68
C GLU A 485 22.70 10.49 -16.46
N ALA A 486 23.07 11.23 -17.50
CA ALA A 486 24.00 12.37 -17.39
C ALA A 486 23.51 13.50 -16.46
N ARG A 487 22.27 13.44 -15.98
CA ARG A 487 21.60 14.42 -15.11
C ARG A 487 21.12 13.81 -13.79
N CYS A 488 21.36 12.54 -13.59
CA CYS A 488 20.94 11.81 -12.43
C CYS A 488 21.95 11.98 -11.28
N SER A 489 21.44 12.06 -10.07
CA SER A 489 22.22 11.86 -8.85
C SER A 489 22.58 10.37 -8.70
N GLU A 490 23.52 10.04 -7.82
CA GLU A 490 23.78 8.64 -7.46
C GLU A 490 22.50 7.92 -6.98
N GLU A 491 21.68 8.62 -6.22
CA GLU A 491 20.39 8.10 -5.75
C GLU A 491 19.43 7.80 -6.92
N ASP A 492 19.36 8.68 -7.95
CA ASP A 492 18.52 8.46 -9.13
C ASP A 492 18.97 7.22 -9.93
N LEU A 493 20.27 6.93 -9.98
CA LEU A 493 20.81 5.74 -10.65
C LEU A 493 20.37 4.46 -9.93
N GLU A 494 20.38 4.43 -8.60
CA GLU A 494 19.84 3.30 -7.83
C GLU A 494 18.35 3.05 -8.14
N TYR A 495 17.56 4.13 -8.33
CA TYR A 495 16.15 4.00 -8.73
C TYR A 495 15.99 3.46 -10.14
N ILE A 496 16.86 3.83 -11.07
CA ILE A 496 16.85 3.29 -12.45
C ILE A 496 17.19 1.80 -12.43
N GLU A 497 18.21 1.38 -11.70
CA GLU A 497 18.57 -0.03 -11.51
C GLU A 497 17.42 -0.82 -10.87
N GLY A 498 16.74 -0.23 -9.87
CA GLY A 498 15.56 -0.82 -9.26
C GLY A 498 14.41 -1.02 -10.27
N LEU A 499 14.17 -0.04 -11.15
CA LEU A 499 13.17 -0.16 -12.22
C LEU A 499 13.53 -1.25 -13.22
N GLN A 500 14.83 -1.37 -13.56
CA GLN A 500 15.31 -2.42 -14.45
C GLN A 500 15.07 -3.81 -13.88
N SER A 501 15.44 -4.04 -12.63
CA SER A 501 15.19 -5.32 -11.93
C SER A 501 13.70 -5.67 -11.91
N MET A 502 12.83 -4.68 -11.62
CA MET A 502 11.38 -4.90 -11.63
C MET A 502 10.83 -5.29 -13.00
N LEU A 503 11.33 -4.67 -14.06
CA LEU A 503 10.95 -5.03 -15.44
C LEU A 503 11.43 -6.44 -15.80
N GLU A 504 12.66 -6.77 -15.46
CA GLU A 504 13.22 -8.11 -15.70
C GLU A 504 12.40 -9.18 -14.98
N ASP A 505 12.06 -8.98 -13.70
CA ASP A 505 11.21 -9.90 -12.93
C ASP A 505 9.81 -10.02 -13.53
N TYR A 506 9.19 -8.89 -13.89
CA TYR A 506 7.84 -8.87 -14.46
C TYR A 506 7.77 -9.61 -15.79
N PHE A 507 8.77 -9.44 -16.66
CA PHE A 507 8.79 -10.07 -17.97
C PHE A 507 9.19 -11.57 -17.96
N GLN A 508 9.45 -12.16 -16.78
CA GLN A 508 9.53 -13.62 -16.62
C GLN A 508 8.13 -14.27 -16.70
N GLU A 509 7.06 -13.52 -16.45
CA GLU A 509 5.71 -14.08 -16.49
C GLU A 509 5.26 -14.30 -17.95
N PRO A 510 4.64 -15.47 -18.27
CA PRO A 510 4.00 -15.68 -19.57
C PRO A 510 2.92 -14.60 -19.81
N GLN A 511 2.90 -13.99 -20.98
CA GLN A 511 1.98 -12.92 -21.39
C GLN A 511 2.25 -11.54 -20.76
N ALA A 512 3.40 -11.33 -20.11
CA ALA A 512 3.78 -10.01 -19.64
C ALA A 512 3.85 -8.99 -20.80
N SER A 513 3.32 -7.80 -20.58
CA SER A 513 3.33 -6.70 -21.54
C SER A 513 3.69 -5.38 -20.88
N LEU A 514 4.22 -4.43 -21.65
CA LEU A 514 4.55 -3.11 -21.12
C LEU A 514 3.30 -2.39 -20.57
N ALA A 515 2.15 -2.54 -21.22
CA ALA A 515 0.87 -2.02 -20.73
C ALA A 515 0.48 -2.63 -19.37
N GLY A 516 0.62 -3.95 -19.21
CA GLY A 516 0.36 -4.64 -17.96
C GLY A 516 1.31 -4.19 -16.84
N PHE A 517 2.59 -3.97 -17.14
CA PHE A 517 3.54 -3.42 -16.18
C PHE A 517 3.12 -2.02 -15.71
N LEU A 518 2.69 -1.14 -16.62
CA LEU A 518 2.20 0.20 -16.27
C LEU A 518 0.96 0.16 -15.38
N GLU A 519 0.02 -0.75 -15.63
CA GLU A 519 -1.13 -0.97 -14.74
C GLU A 519 -0.69 -1.46 -13.35
N GLN A 520 0.25 -2.39 -13.30
CA GLN A 520 0.81 -2.89 -12.05
C GLN A 520 1.52 -1.78 -11.27
N SER A 521 2.28 -0.90 -11.94
CA SER A 521 2.98 0.22 -11.30
C SER A 521 2.04 1.23 -10.64
N ILE A 522 0.78 1.32 -11.06
CA ILE A 522 -0.24 2.16 -10.41
C ILE A 522 -0.73 1.50 -9.10
N LEU A 523 -0.73 0.18 -9.06
CA LEU A 523 -1.23 -0.61 -7.93
C LEU A 523 -0.15 -0.97 -6.91
N GLU A 524 1.12 -0.79 -7.23
CA GLU A 524 2.27 -1.18 -6.41
C GLU A 524 3.11 0.04 -6.02
N ASP A 525 3.60 0.05 -4.79
CA ASP A 525 4.66 0.95 -4.34
C ASP A 525 5.83 0.08 -3.85
N PRO A 526 6.78 -0.25 -4.73
CA PRO A 526 7.90 -1.10 -4.37
C PRO A 526 8.86 -0.33 -3.47
N SER A 527 9.11 -0.86 -2.30
CA SER A 527 10.24 -0.44 -1.48
C SER A 527 11.53 -1.04 -2.04
N LEU A 528 12.55 -0.24 -2.30
CA LEU A 528 13.90 -0.73 -2.59
C LEU A 528 14.35 -1.64 -1.44
N ASN A 529 14.59 -2.91 -1.76
CA ASN A 529 15.04 -3.91 -0.78
C ASN A 529 16.54 -3.77 -0.52
N ASN A 530 16.92 -2.84 0.36
CA ASN A 530 18.25 -2.85 0.96
C ASN A 530 18.15 -3.46 2.37
N ASP A 531 18.16 -4.80 2.43
CA ASP A 531 18.01 -5.55 3.69
C ASP A 531 19.21 -5.43 4.64
N GLN A 532 20.27 -4.71 4.25
CA GLN A 532 21.45 -4.50 5.08
C GLN A 532 21.46 -3.16 5.83
N ALA A 533 20.54 -2.24 5.52
CA ALA A 533 20.46 -0.91 6.12
C ALA A 533 19.39 -0.84 7.22
N LEU A 534 19.65 -0.02 8.26
CA LEU A 534 18.69 0.30 9.32
C LEU A 534 17.47 0.98 8.73
N SER A 535 16.29 0.56 9.12
CA SER A 535 15.03 1.11 8.58
C SER A 535 14.49 2.25 9.45
N CYS A 536 14.31 3.43 8.87
CA CYS A 536 13.64 4.57 9.49
C CYS A 536 12.26 4.74 8.85
N MET A 537 11.17 4.66 9.64
CA MET A 537 9.81 4.71 9.07
C MET A 537 8.76 5.15 10.07
N SER A 538 7.61 5.59 9.53
CA SER A 538 6.45 5.78 10.38
C SER A 538 5.91 4.45 10.90
N VAL A 539 5.25 4.47 12.06
CA VAL A 539 4.60 3.27 12.63
C VAL A 539 3.61 2.63 11.64
N HIS A 540 2.90 3.46 10.86
CA HIS A 540 1.98 2.95 9.83
C HIS A 540 2.69 2.14 8.74
N ALA A 541 3.87 2.57 8.32
CA ALA A 541 4.68 1.85 7.33
C ALA A 541 5.30 0.57 7.90
N ALA A 542 5.45 0.48 9.21
CA ALA A 542 6.02 -0.69 9.89
C ALA A 542 5.00 -1.84 10.07
N LYS A 543 3.71 -1.61 9.76
CA LYS A 543 2.70 -2.67 9.85
C LYS A 543 3.06 -3.84 8.92
N GLY A 544 2.97 -5.06 9.44
CA GLY A 544 3.39 -6.27 8.71
C GLY A 544 4.89 -6.61 8.82
N LEU A 545 5.74 -5.63 9.16
CA LEU A 545 7.18 -5.85 9.36
C LEU A 545 7.51 -6.32 10.78
N GLU A 546 8.76 -6.78 10.98
CA GLU A 546 9.25 -7.22 12.28
C GLU A 546 10.77 -7.10 12.34
N PHE A 547 11.29 -6.62 13.46
CA PHE A 547 12.71 -6.34 13.66
C PHE A 547 13.19 -6.93 14.96
N ARG A 548 14.47 -7.27 15.04
CA ARG A 548 15.08 -7.77 16.26
C ARG A 548 15.16 -6.69 17.33
N VAL A 549 15.52 -5.47 16.91
CA VAL A 549 15.62 -4.29 17.77
C VAL A 549 14.77 -3.16 17.19
N VAL A 550 13.93 -2.54 18.02
CA VAL A 550 13.08 -1.42 17.63
C VAL A 550 13.30 -0.24 18.56
N PHE A 551 13.48 0.92 17.97
CA PHE A 551 13.48 2.21 18.65
C PHE A 551 12.20 2.95 18.26
N ILE A 552 11.42 3.41 19.25
CA ILE A 552 10.26 4.28 19.04
C ILE A 552 10.64 5.66 19.55
N VAL A 553 10.69 6.64 18.66
CA VAL A 553 11.06 8.02 18.96
C VAL A 553 9.85 8.95 18.83
N GLY A 554 9.91 10.11 19.49
CA GLY A 554 8.77 11.01 19.51
C GLY A 554 7.67 10.51 20.43
N PHE A 555 8.03 9.86 21.54
CA PHE A 555 7.08 9.24 22.47
C PHE A 555 6.66 10.22 23.57
N GLU A 556 6.17 11.40 23.12
CA GLU A 556 5.69 12.48 23.96
C GLU A 556 4.18 12.65 23.88
N GLU A 557 3.59 13.23 24.93
CA GLU A 557 2.19 13.63 24.95
C GLU A 557 1.91 14.61 23.81
N ASP A 558 0.71 14.61 23.25
CA ASP A 558 0.26 15.39 22.08
C ASP A 558 0.91 14.98 20.73
N PHE A 559 2.02 14.23 20.74
CA PHE A 559 2.67 13.68 19.55
C PHE A 559 2.34 12.21 19.36
N PHE A 560 2.44 11.40 20.39
CA PHE A 560 2.09 9.99 20.39
C PHE A 560 1.59 9.59 21.78
N PRO A 561 0.27 9.70 22.05
CA PRO A 561 -0.86 9.88 21.12
C PRO A 561 -0.96 11.26 20.50
N TYR A 562 -1.42 11.34 19.24
CA TYR A 562 -1.68 12.61 18.59
C TYR A 562 -3.02 13.19 19.05
N TYR A 563 -2.99 14.40 19.58
CA TYR A 563 -4.14 15.04 20.23
C TYR A 563 -5.38 15.27 19.35
N LYS A 564 -5.22 15.24 18.00
CA LYS A 564 -6.32 15.37 17.03
C LYS A 564 -6.86 14.06 16.50
N ALA A 565 -6.26 12.94 16.89
CA ALA A 565 -6.66 11.62 16.43
C ALA A 565 -7.56 10.92 17.47
N ASP A 566 -8.23 9.86 17.06
CA ASP A 566 -8.96 8.98 17.98
C ASP A 566 -7.97 8.27 18.91
N LEU A 567 -8.19 8.37 20.22
CA LEU A 567 -7.27 7.83 21.23
C LEU A 567 -7.18 6.30 21.16
N GLU A 568 -8.27 5.61 20.85
CA GLU A 568 -8.24 4.15 20.72
C GLU A 568 -7.47 3.72 19.47
N GLU A 569 -7.56 4.49 18.36
CA GLU A 569 -6.74 4.22 17.16
C GLU A 569 -5.27 4.53 17.41
N GLU A 570 -4.92 5.62 18.10
CA GLU A 570 -3.53 5.91 18.50
C GLU A 570 -2.97 4.82 19.43
N ARG A 571 -3.80 4.27 20.33
CA ARG A 571 -3.38 3.15 21.19
C ARG A 571 -3.15 1.87 20.39
N ARG A 572 -3.95 1.58 19.36
CA ARG A 572 -3.69 0.48 18.41
C ARG A 572 -2.40 0.73 17.62
N LEU A 573 -2.16 1.98 17.22
CA LEU A 573 -0.91 2.35 16.54
C LEU A 573 0.30 2.11 17.44
N CYS A 574 0.22 2.47 18.72
CA CYS A 574 1.27 2.20 19.70
C CYS A 574 1.44 0.68 19.93
N TYR A 575 0.36 -0.07 20.03
CA TYR A 575 0.38 -1.53 20.10
C TYR A 575 1.07 -2.14 18.87
N VAL A 576 0.79 -1.63 17.66
CA VAL A 576 1.50 -2.05 16.45
C VAL A 576 2.98 -1.76 16.57
N ALA A 577 3.39 -0.54 16.98
CA ALA A 577 4.79 -0.17 17.12
C ALA A 577 5.56 -1.10 18.09
N ILE A 578 5.02 -1.34 19.27
CA ILE A 578 5.58 -2.23 20.29
C ILE A 578 5.74 -3.66 19.75
N THR A 579 4.72 -4.18 19.09
CA THR A 579 4.71 -5.56 18.58
C THR A 579 5.57 -5.77 17.33
N ARG A 580 6.26 -4.73 16.82
CA ARG A 580 7.27 -4.91 15.75
C ARG A 580 8.57 -5.48 16.30
N ALA A 581 8.85 -5.29 17.60
CA ALA A 581 10.06 -5.76 18.23
C ALA A 581 10.00 -7.27 18.55
N LYS A 582 11.12 -7.96 18.31
CA LYS A 582 11.31 -9.37 18.68
C LYS A 582 12.00 -9.48 20.04
N GLU A 583 13.12 -8.81 20.24
CA GLU A 583 14.00 -8.99 21.41
C GLU A 583 14.18 -7.72 22.22
N GLU A 584 14.45 -6.58 21.57
CA GLU A 584 14.75 -5.33 22.24
C GLU A 584 13.83 -4.20 21.78
N LEU A 585 13.28 -3.45 22.72
CA LEU A 585 12.43 -2.29 22.49
C LEU A 585 12.93 -1.11 23.31
N TYR A 586 13.20 0.00 22.63
CA TYR A 586 13.60 1.27 23.22
C TYR A 586 12.53 2.32 22.92
N LEU A 587 12.00 2.96 23.96
CA LEU A 587 11.05 4.05 23.87
C LEU A 587 11.76 5.34 24.24
N CYS A 588 11.76 6.33 23.36
CA CYS A 588 12.52 7.57 23.51
C CYS A 588 11.58 8.77 23.44
N SER A 589 11.73 9.68 24.40
CA SER A 589 11.03 10.97 24.45
C SER A 589 12.03 12.09 24.77
N ALA A 590 11.70 13.33 24.38
CA ALA A 590 12.52 14.50 24.67
C ALA A 590 11.67 15.66 25.23
N GLN A 591 12.28 16.53 26.07
CA GLN A 591 11.63 17.73 26.61
C GLN A 591 11.43 18.81 25.56
N GLU A 592 12.20 18.76 24.48
CA GLU A 592 12.13 19.71 23.38
C GLU A 592 12.05 18.98 22.05
N ARG A 593 11.30 19.53 21.09
CA ARG A 593 11.18 18.96 19.76
C ARG A 593 10.78 19.98 18.70
N MET A 594 11.38 19.87 17.52
CA MET A 594 10.96 20.67 16.36
C MET A 594 9.64 20.12 15.81
N TYR A 595 8.61 20.99 15.74
CA TYR A 595 7.31 20.69 15.19
C TYR A 595 6.90 21.77 14.19
N PHE A 596 6.76 21.41 12.91
CA PHE A 596 6.47 22.35 11.82
C PHE A 596 7.32 23.63 11.84
N ASN A 597 8.65 23.49 11.95
CA ASN A 597 9.63 24.58 12.05
C ASN A 597 9.53 25.44 13.32
N THR A 598 8.79 25.00 14.32
CA THR A 598 8.69 25.66 15.64
C THR A 598 9.28 24.73 16.70
N LEU A 599 10.20 25.23 17.53
CA LEU A 599 10.73 24.48 18.66
C LEU A 599 9.69 24.49 19.80
N GLN A 600 9.23 23.31 20.16
CA GLN A 600 8.35 23.09 21.32
C GLN A 600 9.20 22.71 22.52
N HIS A 601 8.89 23.28 23.68
CA HIS A 601 9.58 23.06 24.95
C HIS A 601 8.63 22.49 26.00
N GLY A 602 9.18 21.88 27.04
CA GLY A 602 8.41 21.39 28.19
C GLY A 602 7.51 20.20 27.85
N LEU A 603 7.90 19.38 26.86
CA LEU A 603 7.16 18.20 26.49
C LEU A 603 7.27 17.12 27.58
N HIS A 604 6.16 16.45 27.83
CA HIS A 604 6.06 15.36 28.79
C HIS A 604 6.06 14.00 28.10
N PRO A 605 6.55 12.94 28.77
CA PRO A 605 6.43 11.58 28.26
C PRO A 605 4.99 11.17 28.03
N SER A 606 4.77 10.38 26.97
CA SER A 606 3.47 9.88 26.55
C SER A 606 2.68 9.22 27.68
N THR A 607 1.38 9.49 27.75
CA THR A 607 0.45 8.80 28.66
C THR A 607 0.44 7.29 28.46
N PHE A 608 0.79 6.81 27.26
CA PHE A 608 0.88 5.36 26.96
C PHE A 608 1.95 4.63 27.79
N LEU A 609 2.95 5.33 28.33
CA LEU A 609 3.90 4.74 29.27
C LEU A 609 3.24 4.35 30.59
N LYS A 610 2.32 5.17 31.08
CA LYS A 610 1.52 4.86 32.30
C LYS A 610 0.61 3.67 32.04
N GLU A 611 -0.11 3.71 30.92
CA GLU A 611 -1.01 2.62 30.52
C GLU A 611 -0.27 1.29 30.31
N ALA A 612 0.92 1.32 29.75
CA ALA A 612 1.79 0.15 29.59
C ALA A 612 2.52 -0.28 30.87
N ARG A 613 2.39 0.47 31.97
CA ARG A 613 3.06 0.27 33.27
C ARG A 613 4.60 0.27 33.19
N LEU A 614 5.14 1.12 32.31
CA LEU A 614 6.59 1.22 32.10
C LEU A 614 7.26 2.25 33.01
N LEU A 615 6.54 3.23 33.53
CA LEU A 615 7.08 4.25 34.44
C LEU A 615 7.44 3.71 35.84
N LEU A 616 7.03 2.47 36.17
CA LEU A 616 7.28 1.86 37.49
C LEU A 616 8.60 1.07 37.57
N LYS A 617 9.36 0.92 36.46
CA LYS A 617 10.57 0.08 36.40
C LYS A 617 11.89 0.83 36.20
N GLY A 618 11.88 2.15 36.17
CA GLY A 618 13.09 2.92 35.85
C GLY A 618 13.05 4.38 36.23
N CYS A 619 12.93 4.71 37.51
CA CYS A 619 13.45 5.94 38.11
C CYS A 619 14.59 5.61 39.02
#